data_3579c03e1c5bdb392f5589d134098484
#
_entry.id   3579c03e1c5bdb392f5589d134098484
#
_cell.length_a   1.000
_cell.length_b   1.000
_cell.length_c   1.000
_cell.angle_alpha   90.00
_cell.angle_beta   90.00
_cell.angle_gamma   90.00
#
_symmetry.space_group_name_H-M   'P 1'
#
loop_
_entity.id
_entity.type
_entity.pdbx_description
1 polymer ?
#
loop_
_entity_poly.entity_id
_entity_poly.type
_entity_poly.pdbx_seq_one_letter_code
_entity_poly.pdbx_strand_id
1 'polypeptide(L)'
;MRRVRLSFAGREIEFVDRDLALKRVEYWADRGTYPVQVVYGPEGCGKTAWLRQSVELLKELGFDVIYINPVEREFMAEVGVEDVRKRLLEILREATNEAWIRAVWTAIDLTREIIRLSRGKIAVIVDDAFQAIGLDKAAIYVKGLLGLIEYPPEPYERIVTITATSEGISKREIGRHRWATLLTMWNMPREGFEQLYNQIPGRKPDFDTIWRVTGGNPWVLSILLKNQWNVDDAITELIKSKGLNEAIQSLSKGDRELLTRAVEDPDVLMTREGIPLMNKLIELNLIVNSIYPR
;
A
#
# COMPACT_ATOMS: atom_id res chain seq x y z
N MET A 1 -9.72 7.21 19.07
CA MET A 1 -8.70 6.47 18.28
C MET A 1 -7.30 7.01 18.56
N ARG A 2 -6.42 6.17 19.03
CA ARG A 2 -5.01 6.48 19.26
C ARG A 2 -4.29 6.61 17.91
N ARG A 3 -3.52 7.68 17.69
CA ARG A 3 -2.68 7.82 16.50
C ARG A 3 -1.39 7.00 16.67
N VAL A 4 -1.02 6.25 15.64
CA VAL A 4 0.22 5.47 15.64
C VAL A 4 1.43 6.37 15.46
N ARG A 5 2.55 5.98 16.05
CA ARG A 5 3.84 6.58 15.78
C ARG A 5 4.58 5.77 14.73
N LEU A 6 5.19 6.47 13.80
CA LEU A 6 5.82 5.92 12.61
C LEU A 6 7.26 6.38 12.51
N SER A 7 8.14 5.49 12.05
CA SER A 7 9.49 5.88 11.67
C SER A 7 9.48 6.64 10.36
N PHE A 8 10.11 7.82 10.33
CA PHE A 8 10.18 8.67 9.15
C PHE A 8 11.54 9.34 9.04
N ALA A 9 12.36 8.92 8.06
CA ALA A 9 13.72 9.43 7.85
C ALA A 9 14.56 9.46 9.15
N GLY A 10 14.53 8.36 9.94
CA GLY A 10 15.26 8.22 11.19
C GLY A 10 14.67 8.98 12.37
N ARG A 11 13.44 9.45 12.28
CA ARG A 11 12.69 10.15 13.32
C ARG A 11 11.38 9.46 13.59
N GLU A 12 10.78 9.75 14.73
CA GLU A 12 9.43 9.31 15.06
C GLU A 12 8.45 10.46 14.79
N ILE A 13 7.39 10.17 14.02
CA ILE A 13 6.30 11.10 13.72
C ILE A 13 4.98 10.45 14.07
N GLU A 14 3.97 11.26 14.35
CA GLU A 14 2.61 10.80 14.54
C GLU A 14 1.87 10.72 13.19
N PHE A 15 1.05 9.68 13.02
CA PHE A 15 0.18 9.55 11.84
C PHE A 15 -0.79 10.74 11.77
N VAL A 16 -0.86 11.38 10.62
CA VAL A 16 -1.73 12.53 10.35
C VAL A 16 -2.54 12.33 9.08
N ASP A 17 -3.63 13.09 8.95
CA ASP A 17 -4.52 13.07 7.79
C ASP A 17 -5.21 11.70 7.58
N ARG A 18 -5.74 11.47 6.39
CA ARG A 18 -6.43 10.24 5.96
C ARG A 18 -7.75 9.95 6.69
N ASP A 19 -8.39 10.96 7.26
CA ASP A 19 -9.62 10.78 8.03
C ASP A 19 -10.76 10.17 7.20
N LEU A 20 -10.87 10.52 5.90
CA LEU A 20 -11.85 9.90 5.00
C LEU A 20 -11.57 8.41 4.77
N ALA A 21 -10.29 8.05 4.64
CA ALA A 21 -9.89 6.66 4.47
C ALA A 21 -10.11 5.86 5.77
N LEU A 22 -9.88 6.45 6.94
CA LEU A 22 -10.18 5.84 8.24
C LEU A 22 -11.69 5.68 8.48
N LYS A 23 -12.52 6.68 8.13
CA LYS A 23 -13.99 6.54 8.16
C LYS A 23 -14.49 5.38 7.30
N ARG A 24 -13.79 5.07 6.20
CA ARG A 24 -14.10 3.89 5.39
C ARG A 24 -13.77 2.60 6.12
N VAL A 25 -12.70 2.56 6.89
CA VAL A 25 -12.38 1.40 7.75
C VAL A 25 -13.44 1.22 8.85
N GLU A 26 -13.91 2.31 9.48
CA GLU A 26 -15.03 2.27 10.43
C GLU A 26 -16.31 1.72 9.79
N TYR A 27 -16.59 2.14 8.55
CA TYR A 27 -17.74 1.60 7.79
C TYR A 27 -17.60 0.10 7.53
N TRP A 28 -16.37 -0.39 7.19
CA TRP A 28 -16.13 -1.82 7.03
C TRP A 28 -16.18 -2.58 8.36
N ALA A 29 -15.74 -1.96 9.45
CA ALA A 29 -15.85 -2.55 10.78
C ALA A 29 -17.31 -2.78 11.20
N ASP A 30 -18.22 -1.88 10.80
CA ASP A 30 -19.65 -2.01 11.06
C ASP A 30 -20.32 -3.08 10.18
N ARG A 31 -19.97 -3.18 8.89
CA ARG A 31 -20.71 -3.95 7.89
C ARG A 31 -19.98 -5.18 7.36
N GLY A 32 -18.70 -5.30 7.63
CA GLY A 32 -17.80 -6.23 6.93
C GLY A 32 -17.38 -5.70 5.56
N THR A 33 -16.45 -6.40 4.92
CA THR A 33 -16.06 -6.15 3.52
C THR A 33 -16.69 -7.17 2.59
N TYR A 34 -17.18 -6.70 1.44
CA TYR A 34 -17.56 -7.54 0.31
C TYR A 34 -17.48 -6.72 -0.99
N PRO A 35 -16.71 -7.19 -1.97
CA PRO A 35 -15.68 -8.25 -1.88
C PRO A 35 -14.42 -7.78 -1.09
N VAL A 36 -13.27 -8.40 -1.33
CA VAL A 36 -11.98 -7.97 -0.77
C VAL A 36 -11.67 -6.53 -1.17
N GLN A 37 -11.15 -5.73 -0.26
CA GLN A 37 -10.77 -4.35 -0.54
C GLN A 37 -9.30 -4.29 -0.90
N VAL A 38 -8.98 -3.85 -2.12
CA VAL A 38 -7.61 -3.70 -2.62
C VAL A 38 -7.31 -2.21 -2.79
N VAL A 39 -6.41 -1.70 -1.95
CA VAL A 39 -5.96 -0.31 -2.01
C VAL A 39 -4.68 -0.23 -2.82
N TYR A 40 -4.70 0.55 -3.90
CA TYR A 40 -3.54 0.79 -4.73
C TYR A 40 -3.24 2.29 -4.83
N GLY A 41 -2.00 2.64 -5.17
CA GLY A 41 -1.60 4.04 -5.33
C GLY A 41 -0.09 4.19 -5.44
N PRO A 42 0.40 5.41 -5.67
CA PRO A 42 1.81 5.67 -5.84
C PRO A 42 2.65 5.09 -4.71
N GLU A 43 3.84 4.64 -5.03
CA GLU A 43 4.83 4.27 -4.02
C GLU A 43 5.10 5.47 -3.11
N GLY A 44 5.20 5.20 -1.81
CA GLY A 44 5.49 6.23 -0.81
C GLY A 44 4.32 7.18 -0.47
N CYS A 45 3.11 6.98 -1.02
CA CYS A 45 1.96 7.83 -0.69
C CYS A 45 1.37 7.59 0.71
N GLY A 46 1.87 6.60 1.47
CA GLY A 46 1.49 6.34 2.86
C GLY A 46 0.48 5.20 3.06
N LYS A 47 0.35 4.24 2.13
CA LYS A 47 -0.54 3.06 2.28
C LYS A 47 -0.23 2.25 3.53
N THR A 48 1.03 1.86 3.72
CA THR A 48 1.50 1.12 4.90
C THR A 48 1.19 1.87 6.20
N ALA A 49 1.42 3.18 6.25
CA ALA A 49 1.10 4.01 7.40
C ALA A 49 -0.39 3.99 7.73
N TRP A 50 -1.24 4.11 6.71
CA TRP A 50 -2.69 4.01 6.85
C TRP A 50 -3.14 2.62 7.29
N LEU A 51 -2.54 1.54 6.77
CA LEU A 51 -2.87 0.17 7.21
C LEU A 51 -2.50 -0.05 8.68
N ARG A 52 -1.33 0.41 9.12
CA ARG A 52 -0.93 0.35 10.54
C ARG A 52 -1.91 1.13 11.45
N GLN A 53 -2.34 2.32 11.02
CA GLN A 53 -3.38 3.06 11.75
C GLN A 53 -4.73 2.32 11.73
N SER A 54 -5.06 1.64 10.63
CA SER A 54 -6.27 0.83 10.51
C SER A 54 -6.25 -0.41 11.43
N VAL A 55 -5.08 -1.01 11.65
CA VAL A 55 -4.90 -2.08 12.64
C VAL A 55 -5.30 -1.59 14.03
N GLU A 56 -4.77 -0.45 14.47
CA GLU A 56 -5.10 0.09 15.80
C GLU A 56 -6.59 0.45 15.92
N LEU A 57 -7.17 1.02 14.88
CA LEU A 57 -8.61 1.32 14.84
C LEU A 57 -9.45 0.04 14.97
N LEU A 58 -9.13 -1.00 14.22
CA LEU A 58 -9.88 -2.26 14.27
C LEU A 58 -9.71 -2.99 15.61
N LYS A 59 -8.53 -2.92 16.23
CA LYS A 59 -8.31 -3.41 17.60
C LYS A 59 -9.20 -2.70 18.61
N GLU A 60 -9.25 -1.36 18.56
CA GLU A 60 -10.14 -0.57 19.43
C GLU A 60 -11.63 -0.92 19.23
N LEU A 61 -12.01 -1.37 18.01
CA LEU A 61 -13.37 -1.83 17.67
C LEU A 61 -13.64 -3.32 17.99
N GLY A 62 -12.66 -3.99 18.63
CA GLY A 62 -12.79 -5.35 19.14
C GLY A 62 -12.61 -6.43 18.09
N PHE A 63 -11.81 -6.17 17.05
CA PHE A 63 -11.44 -7.18 16.05
C PHE A 63 -10.22 -7.98 16.48
N ASP A 64 -10.24 -9.29 16.22
CA ASP A 64 -9.03 -10.09 16.08
C ASP A 64 -8.34 -9.66 14.78
N VAL A 65 -7.11 -9.16 14.84
CA VAL A 65 -6.41 -8.59 13.68
C VAL A 65 -5.17 -9.39 13.32
N ILE A 66 -5.07 -9.80 12.06
CA ILE A 66 -3.83 -10.27 11.43
C ILE A 66 -3.36 -9.19 10.45
N TYR A 67 -2.14 -8.70 10.64
CA TYR A 67 -1.45 -7.82 9.69
C TYR A 67 -0.14 -8.47 9.27
N ILE A 68 0.15 -8.47 7.98
CA ILE A 68 1.38 -8.99 7.42
C ILE A 68 1.89 -8.09 6.29
N ASN A 69 3.18 -7.70 6.38
CA ASN A 69 3.93 -7.07 5.32
C ASN A 69 5.22 -7.88 5.08
N PRO A 70 5.26 -8.74 4.06
CA PRO A 70 6.41 -9.59 3.80
C PRO A 70 7.64 -8.83 3.29
N VAL A 71 7.46 -7.66 2.67
CA VAL A 71 8.56 -6.83 2.14
C VAL A 71 9.30 -6.15 3.28
N GLU A 72 8.58 -5.56 4.22
CA GLU A 72 9.17 -4.95 5.42
C GLU A 72 9.47 -5.98 6.52
N ARG A 73 9.10 -7.25 6.32
CA ARG A 73 9.22 -8.32 7.32
C ARG A 73 8.51 -7.98 8.62
N GLU A 74 7.34 -7.39 8.51
CA GLU A 74 6.50 -7.02 9.63
C GLU A 74 5.29 -7.93 9.74
N PHE A 75 5.01 -8.34 10.97
CA PHE A 75 3.86 -9.15 11.30
C PHE A 75 3.28 -8.72 12.65
N MET A 76 1.96 -8.56 12.68
CA MET A 76 1.20 -8.36 13.91
C MET A 76 0.03 -9.34 13.94
N ALA A 77 -0.15 -10.04 15.05
CA ALA A 77 -1.34 -10.82 15.34
C ALA A 77 -1.82 -10.44 16.74
N GLU A 78 -2.85 -9.67 16.79
CA GLU A 78 -3.61 -9.37 18.00
C GLU A 78 -4.89 -10.21 17.95
N VAL A 79 -4.74 -11.46 18.36
CA VAL A 79 -5.77 -12.50 18.26
C VAL A 79 -5.95 -13.11 19.62
N GLY A 80 -7.21 -13.26 20.04
CA GLY A 80 -7.55 -13.94 21.30
C GLY A 80 -7.15 -15.42 21.34
N VAL A 81 -6.78 -16.01 20.19
CA VAL A 81 -6.37 -17.42 20.05
C VAL A 81 -4.85 -17.54 20.06
N GLU A 82 -4.27 -17.87 21.21
CA GLU A 82 -2.80 -17.89 21.42
C GLU A 82 -2.07 -18.87 20.49
N ASP A 83 -2.67 -20.01 20.18
CA ASP A 83 -2.05 -21.04 19.33
C ASP A 83 -1.87 -20.56 17.88
N VAL A 84 -2.80 -19.77 17.36
CA VAL A 84 -2.70 -19.16 16.02
C VAL A 84 -1.51 -18.20 15.95
N ARG A 85 -1.35 -17.37 16.97
CA ARG A 85 -0.22 -16.45 17.09
C ARG A 85 1.12 -17.20 17.15
N LYS A 86 1.21 -18.25 17.94
CA LYS A 86 2.43 -19.07 18.05
C LYS A 86 2.81 -19.69 16.71
N ARG A 87 1.88 -20.28 15.99
CA ARG A 87 2.14 -20.92 14.68
C ARG A 87 2.71 -19.94 13.64
N LEU A 88 2.14 -18.74 13.54
CA LEU A 88 2.70 -17.72 12.64
C LEU A 88 4.11 -17.29 13.06
N LEU A 89 4.34 -17.06 14.34
CA LEU A 89 5.66 -16.73 14.85
C LEU A 89 6.69 -17.84 14.60
N GLU A 90 6.29 -19.11 14.64
CA GLU A 90 7.17 -20.23 14.30
C GLU A 90 7.59 -20.22 12.83
N ILE A 91 6.66 -19.98 11.91
CA ILE A 91 6.97 -19.86 10.48
C ILE A 91 7.95 -18.70 10.24
N LEU A 92 7.75 -17.57 10.90
CA LEU A 92 8.57 -16.37 10.72
C LEU A 92 9.94 -16.44 11.40
N ARG A 93 10.16 -17.37 12.33
CA ARG A 93 11.49 -17.59 12.98
C ARG A 93 12.57 -17.98 11.98
N GLU A 94 12.22 -18.61 10.86
CA GLU A 94 13.18 -18.98 9.82
C GLU A 94 13.82 -17.77 9.13
N ALA A 95 13.21 -16.58 9.21
CA ALA A 95 13.69 -15.30 8.69
C ALA A 95 14.08 -15.28 7.18
N THR A 96 13.69 -16.31 6.42
CA THR A 96 13.94 -16.42 4.97
C THR A 96 12.84 -15.76 4.17
N ASN A 97 13.09 -15.44 2.90
CA ASN A 97 12.05 -14.92 2.01
C ASN A 97 10.94 -15.95 1.80
N GLU A 98 11.29 -17.23 1.70
CA GLU A 98 10.34 -18.33 1.57
C GLU A 98 9.43 -18.45 2.80
N ALA A 99 9.95 -18.17 4.01
CA ALA A 99 9.16 -18.14 5.23
C ALA A 99 8.10 -17.03 5.18
N TRP A 100 8.47 -15.85 4.69
CA TRP A 100 7.53 -14.72 4.53
C TRP A 100 6.48 -15.01 3.45
N ILE A 101 6.85 -15.61 2.33
CA ILE A 101 5.91 -16.05 1.28
C ILE A 101 4.93 -17.08 1.87
N ARG A 102 5.43 -18.07 2.61
CA ARG A 102 4.57 -19.06 3.31
C ARG A 102 3.63 -18.39 4.29
N ALA A 103 4.12 -17.42 5.08
CA ALA A 103 3.32 -16.69 6.05
C ALA A 103 2.15 -15.94 5.39
N VAL A 104 2.35 -15.32 4.23
CA VAL A 104 1.28 -14.67 3.45
C VAL A 104 0.16 -15.67 3.12
N TRP A 105 0.50 -16.84 2.59
CA TRP A 105 -0.50 -17.87 2.28
C TRP A 105 -1.13 -18.48 3.54
N THR A 106 -0.32 -18.73 4.57
CA THR A 106 -0.78 -19.27 5.85
C THR A 106 -1.73 -18.31 6.57
N ALA A 107 -1.63 -17.00 6.35
CA ALA A 107 -2.56 -16.02 6.93
C ALA A 107 -4.02 -16.33 6.57
N ILE A 108 -4.29 -16.85 5.37
CA ILE A 108 -5.64 -17.30 4.97
C ILE A 108 -6.08 -18.50 5.81
N ASP A 109 -5.21 -19.49 6.00
CA ASP A 109 -5.55 -20.70 6.73
C ASP A 109 -5.73 -20.42 8.23
N LEU A 110 -4.86 -19.58 8.80
CA LEU A 110 -4.99 -19.15 10.19
C LEU A 110 -6.26 -18.32 10.42
N THR A 111 -6.65 -17.49 9.45
CA THR A 111 -7.92 -16.78 9.54
C THR A 111 -9.11 -17.74 9.57
N ARG A 112 -9.08 -18.83 8.78
CA ARG A 112 -10.09 -19.89 8.86
C ARG A 112 -10.14 -20.54 10.24
N GLU A 113 -9.00 -20.74 10.86
CA GLU A 113 -8.90 -21.29 12.21
C GLU A 113 -9.48 -20.33 13.25
N ILE A 114 -9.17 -19.03 13.16
CA ILE A 114 -9.76 -18.00 14.02
C ILE A 114 -11.29 -17.99 13.88
N ILE A 115 -11.82 -18.04 12.64
CA ILE A 115 -13.26 -18.10 12.40
C ILE A 115 -13.90 -19.30 13.13
N ARG A 116 -13.26 -20.47 13.11
CA ARG A 116 -13.77 -21.66 13.82
C ARG A 116 -13.78 -21.51 15.33
N LEU A 117 -12.79 -20.82 15.89
CA LEU A 117 -12.57 -20.75 17.33
C LEU A 117 -13.26 -19.55 17.99
N SER A 118 -13.17 -18.36 17.39
CA SER A 118 -13.70 -17.16 18.01
C SER A 118 -15.10 -16.76 17.54
N ARG A 119 -15.44 -17.07 16.28
CA ARG A 119 -16.72 -16.66 15.63
C ARG A 119 -17.04 -15.17 15.76
N GLY A 120 -16.01 -14.36 16.07
CA GLY A 120 -16.12 -12.95 16.39
C GLY A 120 -15.91 -12.04 15.18
N LYS A 121 -15.35 -10.86 15.48
CA LYS A 121 -14.94 -9.86 14.49
C LYS A 121 -13.48 -10.11 14.11
N ILE A 122 -13.21 -10.26 12.82
CA ILE A 122 -11.90 -10.65 12.33
C ILE A 122 -11.45 -9.69 11.24
N ALA A 123 -10.20 -9.24 11.28
CA ALA A 123 -9.60 -8.43 10.25
C ALA A 123 -8.32 -9.09 9.71
N VAL A 124 -8.22 -9.18 8.39
CA VAL A 124 -7.03 -9.64 7.68
C VAL A 124 -6.52 -8.52 6.81
N ILE A 125 -5.35 -8.00 7.15
CA ILE A 125 -4.70 -6.88 6.48
C ILE A 125 -3.38 -7.37 5.90
N VAL A 126 -3.22 -7.24 4.59
CA VAL A 126 -2.05 -7.73 3.87
C VAL A 126 -1.45 -6.59 3.04
N ASP A 127 -0.22 -6.24 3.37
CA ASP A 127 0.48 -5.10 2.77
C ASP A 127 1.63 -5.58 1.87
N ASP A 128 1.73 -5.01 0.67
CA ASP A 128 2.77 -5.28 -0.35
C ASP A 128 3.06 -6.78 -0.61
N ALA A 129 2.06 -7.65 -0.39
CA ALA A 129 2.24 -9.10 -0.52
C ALA A 129 2.48 -9.55 -1.95
N PHE A 130 1.96 -8.83 -2.95
CA PHE A 130 2.03 -9.28 -4.34
C PHE A 130 3.46 -9.29 -4.90
N GLN A 131 4.32 -8.40 -4.41
CA GLN A 131 5.76 -8.45 -4.71
C GLN A 131 6.40 -9.74 -4.21
N ALA A 132 6.03 -10.18 -3.01
CA ALA A 132 6.62 -11.36 -2.39
C ALA A 132 6.13 -12.67 -3.01
N ILE A 133 4.81 -12.79 -3.28
CA ILE A 133 4.21 -14.03 -3.80
C ILE A 133 4.29 -14.18 -5.33
N GLY A 134 4.62 -13.09 -6.03
CA GLY A 134 4.60 -12.98 -7.49
C GLY A 134 3.28 -12.41 -8.02
N LEU A 135 3.39 -11.52 -9.00
CA LEU A 135 2.25 -10.76 -9.57
C LEU A 135 1.25 -11.68 -10.27
N ASP A 136 1.71 -12.77 -10.86
CA ASP A 136 0.90 -13.82 -11.49
C ASP A 136 -0.05 -14.51 -10.49
N LYS A 137 0.31 -14.52 -9.21
CA LYS A 137 -0.49 -15.12 -8.13
C LYS A 137 -1.39 -14.14 -7.40
N ALA A 138 -1.27 -12.83 -7.67
CA ALA A 138 -2.03 -11.79 -6.98
C ALA A 138 -3.55 -12.04 -7.02
N ALA A 139 -4.11 -12.33 -8.20
CA ALA A 139 -5.53 -12.59 -8.36
C ALA A 139 -5.97 -13.85 -7.61
N ILE A 140 -5.17 -14.92 -7.62
CA ILE A 140 -5.46 -16.17 -6.91
C ILE A 140 -5.46 -15.93 -5.39
N TYR A 141 -4.51 -15.14 -4.90
CA TYR A 141 -4.44 -14.77 -3.49
C TYR A 141 -5.68 -13.99 -3.04
N VAL A 142 -6.08 -12.97 -3.82
CA VAL A 142 -7.30 -12.20 -3.57
C VAL A 142 -8.55 -13.09 -3.59
N LYS A 143 -8.62 -14.08 -4.49
CA LYS A 143 -9.68 -15.09 -4.48
C LYS A 143 -9.66 -15.94 -3.21
N GLY A 144 -8.49 -16.28 -2.69
CA GLY A 144 -8.33 -16.96 -1.41
C GLY A 144 -8.89 -16.15 -0.24
N LEU A 145 -8.61 -14.84 -0.19
CA LEU A 145 -9.19 -13.91 0.78
C LEU A 145 -10.72 -13.79 0.63
N LEU A 146 -11.23 -13.71 -0.61
CA LEU A 146 -12.67 -13.72 -0.85
C LEU A 146 -13.34 -15.01 -0.34
N GLY A 147 -12.66 -16.15 -0.43
CA GLY A 147 -13.13 -17.41 0.10
C GLY A 147 -13.37 -17.41 1.61
N LEU A 148 -12.71 -16.52 2.37
CA LEU A 148 -12.98 -16.32 3.81
C LEU A 148 -14.35 -15.68 4.03
N ILE A 149 -14.80 -14.86 3.08
CA ILE A 149 -16.06 -14.12 3.15
C ILE A 149 -17.21 -15.00 2.62
N GLU A 150 -17.02 -15.62 1.46
CA GLU A 150 -18.10 -16.33 0.75
C GLU A 150 -18.32 -17.76 1.28
N TYR A 151 -17.25 -18.42 1.74
CA TYR A 151 -17.26 -19.82 2.17
C TYR A 151 -16.53 -19.98 3.51
N PRO A 152 -16.97 -19.27 4.57
CA PRO A 152 -16.33 -19.38 5.87
C PRO A 152 -16.55 -20.78 6.45
N PRO A 153 -15.60 -21.32 7.22
CA PRO A 153 -15.74 -22.63 7.84
C PRO A 153 -16.81 -22.68 8.94
N GLU A 154 -17.13 -21.54 9.55
CA GLU A 154 -18.16 -21.33 10.58
C GLU A 154 -18.74 -19.91 10.44
N PRO A 155 -19.95 -19.64 10.95
CA PRO A 155 -20.48 -18.28 11.04
C PRO A 155 -19.57 -17.37 11.89
N TYR A 156 -19.41 -16.13 11.47
CA TYR A 156 -18.66 -15.07 12.19
C TYR A 156 -19.53 -13.82 12.33
N GLU A 157 -19.16 -12.94 13.24
CA GLU A 157 -19.87 -11.67 13.43
C GLU A 157 -19.59 -10.68 12.30
N ARG A 158 -18.30 -10.40 12.04
CA ARG A 158 -17.83 -9.51 10.97
C ARG A 158 -16.46 -9.97 10.45
N ILE A 159 -16.23 -9.74 9.17
CA ILE A 159 -14.89 -9.91 8.57
C ILE A 159 -14.52 -8.67 7.75
N VAL A 160 -13.30 -8.19 7.95
CA VAL A 160 -12.68 -7.11 7.19
C VAL A 160 -11.44 -7.66 6.50
N THR A 161 -11.42 -7.62 5.16
CA THR A 161 -10.28 -8.06 4.34
C THR A 161 -9.76 -6.90 3.52
N ILE A 162 -8.53 -6.47 3.79
CA ILE A 162 -7.88 -5.35 3.12
C ILE A 162 -6.51 -5.82 2.63
N THR A 163 -6.16 -5.48 1.40
CA THR A 163 -4.79 -5.61 0.91
C THR A 163 -4.36 -4.33 0.21
N ALA A 164 -3.07 -4.01 0.30
CA ALA A 164 -2.50 -2.85 -0.38
C ALA A 164 -1.39 -3.25 -1.33
N THR A 165 -1.22 -2.47 -2.39
CA THR A 165 -0.14 -2.63 -3.37
C THR A 165 0.28 -1.30 -3.96
N SER A 166 1.58 -1.15 -4.24
CA SER A 166 2.14 -0.01 -4.97
C SER A 166 2.23 -0.28 -6.47
N GLU A 167 1.97 -1.51 -6.91
CA GLU A 167 2.25 -1.95 -8.26
C GLU A 167 1.06 -1.82 -9.21
N GLY A 168 1.25 -1.11 -10.30
CA GLY A 168 0.23 -0.93 -11.33
C GLY A 168 -0.16 -2.24 -12.05
N ILE A 169 0.76 -3.20 -12.13
CA ILE A 169 0.51 -4.52 -12.76
C ILE A 169 -0.47 -5.33 -11.90
N SER A 170 -0.27 -5.37 -10.58
CA SER A 170 -1.18 -6.06 -9.65
C SER A 170 -2.62 -5.57 -9.79
N LYS A 171 -2.80 -4.24 -9.92
CA LYS A 171 -4.10 -3.63 -10.18
C LYS A 171 -4.77 -4.19 -11.43
N ARG A 172 -4.01 -4.35 -12.52
CA ARG A 172 -4.54 -4.85 -13.80
C ARG A 172 -4.97 -6.30 -13.71
N GLU A 173 -4.18 -7.14 -13.06
CA GLU A 173 -4.48 -8.57 -12.90
C GLU A 173 -5.69 -8.79 -11.99
N ILE A 174 -5.77 -8.09 -10.87
CA ILE A 174 -6.89 -8.19 -9.92
C ILE A 174 -8.17 -7.58 -10.52
N GLY A 175 -8.05 -6.45 -11.21
CA GLY A 175 -9.20 -5.71 -11.77
C GLY A 175 -9.98 -6.43 -12.87
N ARG A 176 -9.43 -7.51 -13.43
CA ARG A 176 -10.14 -8.38 -14.40
C ARG A 176 -11.22 -9.24 -13.74
N HIS A 177 -11.23 -9.34 -12.42
CA HIS A 177 -12.10 -10.23 -11.67
C HIS A 177 -13.02 -9.45 -10.72
N ARG A 178 -14.19 -10.04 -10.41
CA ARG A 178 -15.14 -9.50 -9.42
C ARG A 178 -14.76 -9.86 -7.96
N TRP A 179 -13.49 -10.21 -7.74
CA TRP A 179 -13.03 -10.72 -6.44
C TRP A 179 -12.63 -9.60 -5.48
N ALA A 180 -12.46 -8.40 -6.00
CA ALA A 180 -12.07 -7.24 -5.22
C ALA A 180 -12.73 -5.94 -5.67
N THR A 181 -12.87 -5.02 -4.73
CA THR A 181 -13.10 -3.60 -5.00
C THR A 181 -11.73 -2.90 -5.00
N LEU A 182 -11.41 -2.23 -6.11
CA LEU A 182 -10.18 -1.46 -6.24
C LEU A 182 -10.40 -0.03 -5.74
N LEU A 183 -9.58 0.40 -4.79
CA LEU A 183 -9.63 1.72 -4.18
C LEU A 183 -8.30 2.43 -4.39
N THR A 184 -8.34 3.68 -4.82
CA THR A 184 -7.13 4.47 -5.00
C THR A 184 -6.81 5.26 -3.74
N MET A 185 -5.56 5.16 -3.27
CA MET A 185 -4.98 6.08 -2.32
C MET A 185 -3.92 6.92 -3.03
N TRP A 186 -4.15 8.22 -3.14
CA TRP A 186 -3.22 9.15 -3.77
C TRP A 186 -2.25 9.77 -2.76
N ASN A 187 -1.32 10.58 -3.24
CA ASN A 187 -0.47 11.42 -2.38
C ASN A 187 -1.33 12.22 -1.39
N MET A 188 -0.74 12.69 -0.33
CA MET A 188 -1.45 13.48 0.69
C MET A 188 -2.00 14.78 0.09
N PRO A 189 -3.19 15.23 0.49
CA PRO A 189 -3.67 16.57 0.19
C PRO A 189 -2.77 17.60 0.87
N ARG A 190 -2.82 18.85 0.40
CA ARG A 190 -1.94 19.91 0.87
C ARG A 190 -1.96 20.10 2.38
N GLU A 191 -3.16 20.13 2.94
CA GLU A 191 -3.36 20.34 4.39
C GLU A 191 -2.80 19.18 5.23
N GLY A 192 -3.01 17.95 4.78
CA GLY A 192 -2.49 16.76 5.45
C GLY A 192 -0.96 16.67 5.34
N PHE A 193 -0.42 17.01 4.17
CA PHE A 193 1.02 17.02 3.96
C PHE A 193 1.70 18.14 4.77
N GLU A 194 1.05 19.28 4.96
CA GLU A 194 1.53 20.37 5.82
C GLU A 194 1.58 19.92 7.29
N GLN A 195 0.59 19.17 7.78
CA GLN A 195 0.62 18.59 9.12
C GLN A 195 1.84 17.67 9.29
N LEU A 196 2.12 16.81 8.30
CA LEU A 196 3.31 15.95 8.29
C LEU A 196 4.59 16.78 8.31
N TYR A 197 4.70 17.75 7.40
CA TYR A 197 5.84 18.64 7.28
C TYR A 197 6.12 19.40 8.59
N ASN A 198 5.10 19.87 9.28
CA ASN A 198 5.21 20.63 10.51
C ASN A 198 5.72 19.80 11.70
N GLN A 199 5.59 18.49 11.68
CA GLN A 199 6.19 17.61 12.69
C GLN A 199 7.73 17.50 12.57
N ILE A 200 8.31 17.88 11.41
CA ILE A 200 9.76 17.82 11.21
C ILE A 200 10.41 19.00 11.90
N PRO A 201 11.24 18.80 12.92
CA PRO A 201 11.89 19.87 13.66
C PRO A 201 13.12 20.43 12.91
N GLY A 202 13.55 21.61 13.29
CA GLY A 202 14.77 22.26 12.81
C GLY A 202 14.52 23.25 11.68
N ARG A 203 15.62 23.77 11.12
CA ARG A 203 15.55 24.69 9.98
C ARG A 203 15.20 23.92 8.72
N LYS A 204 14.19 24.37 8.01
CA LYS A 204 13.66 23.74 6.81
C LYS A 204 13.24 24.81 5.80
N PRO A 205 13.20 24.51 4.49
CA PRO A 205 12.71 25.42 3.45
C PRO A 205 11.26 25.82 3.70
N ASP A 206 10.75 26.77 2.93
CA ASP A 206 9.31 27.08 2.98
C ASP A 206 8.47 25.92 2.47
N PHE A 207 7.23 25.83 2.99
CA PHE A 207 6.33 24.74 2.68
C PHE A 207 5.96 24.69 1.19
N ASP A 208 5.77 25.82 0.54
CA ASP A 208 5.35 25.87 -0.86
C ASP A 208 6.43 25.34 -1.80
N THR A 209 7.69 25.59 -1.49
CA THR A 209 8.82 24.99 -2.20
C THR A 209 8.81 23.47 -2.06
N ILE A 210 8.65 22.96 -0.83
CA ILE A 210 8.61 21.50 -0.58
C ILE A 210 7.39 20.86 -1.23
N TRP A 211 6.24 21.49 -1.14
CA TRP A 211 5.02 21.03 -1.79
C TRP A 211 5.18 20.86 -3.30
N ARG A 212 5.77 21.86 -3.97
CA ARG A 212 6.02 21.80 -5.43
C ARG A 212 6.95 20.67 -5.83
N VAL A 213 7.97 20.39 -5.04
CA VAL A 213 8.95 19.33 -5.32
C VAL A 213 8.37 17.94 -5.06
N THR A 214 7.58 17.78 -3.99
CA THR A 214 7.11 16.47 -3.53
C THR A 214 5.76 16.05 -4.10
N GLY A 215 4.93 16.99 -4.54
CA GLY A 215 3.54 16.72 -4.93
C GLY A 215 2.73 16.04 -3.83
N GLY A 216 3.06 16.27 -2.56
CA GLY A 216 2.41 15.67 -1.40
C GLY A 216 2.79 14.20 -1.14
N ASN A 217 3.89 13.72 -1.72
CA ASN A 217 4.37 12.36 -1.50
C ASN A 217 5.30 12.29 -0.26
N PRO A 218 4.90 11.54 0.81
CA PRO A 218 5.71 11.42 2.02
C PRO A 218 7.10 10.82 1.79
N TRP A 219 7.23 9.84 0.88
CA TRP A 219 8.52 9.22 0.61
C TRP A 219 9.49 10.21 -0.03
N VAL A 220 9.04 11.03 -0.99
CA VAL A 220 9.88 12.09 -1.58
C VAL A 220 10.29 13.10 -0.52
N LEU A 221 9.41 13.46 0.42
CA LEU A 221 9.75 14.30 1.57
C LEU A 221 10.85 13.65 2.44
N SER A 222 10.78 12.34 2.65
CA SER A 222 11.79 11.61 3.42
C SER A 222 13.17 11.65 2.75
N ILE A 223 13.22 11.57 1.41
CA ILE A 223 14.45 11.68 0.63
C ILE A 223 15.03 13.08 0.74
N LEU A 224 14.21 14.11 0.59
CA LEU A 224 14.64 15.51 0.78
C LEU A 224 15.24 15.75 2.16
N LEU A 225 14.60 15.21 3.19
CA LEU A 225 15.08 15.33 4.57
C LEU A 225 16.42 14.62 4.78
N LYS A 226 16.61 13.43 4.22
CA LYS A 226 17.88 12.67 4.26
C LYS A 226 19.00 13.42 3.55
N ASN A 227 18.69 14.08 2.45
CA ASN A 227 19.61 14.93 1.67
C ASN A 227 19.71 16.38 2.20
N GLN A 228 19.35 16.61 3.48
CA GLN A 228 19.48 17.93 4.12
C GLN A 228 18.78 19.06 3.34
N TRP A 229 17.66 18.73 2.69
CA TRP A 229 16.85 19.63 1.85
C TRP A 229 17.50 20.04 0.53
N ASN A 230 18.60 19.39 0.11
CA ASN A 230 19.19 19.61 -1.21
C ASN A 230 18.33 18.91 -2.26
N VAL A 231 17.66 19.70 -3.10
CA VAL A 231 16.72 19.22 -4.12
C VAL A 231 17.46 18.44 -5.22
N ASP A 232 18.64 18.91 -5.65
CA ASP A 232 19.40 18.28 -6.73
C ASP A 232 19.93 16.90 -6.31
N ASP A 233 20.41 16.76 -5.08
CA ASP A 233 20.84 15.48 -4.52
C ASP A 233 19.65 14.51 -4.37
N ALA A 234 18.51 15.02 -3.89
CA ALA A 234 17.29 14.22 -3.76
C ALA A 234 16.77 13.74 -5.13
N ILE A 235 16.77 14.59 -6.15
CA ILE A 235 16.41 14.20 -7.53
C ILE A 235 17.40 13.16 -8.07
N THR A 236 18.68 13.34 -7.83
CA THR A 236 19.72 12.39 -8.25
C THR A 236 19.51 11.01 -7.59
N GLU A 237 19.18 10.98 -6.30
CA GLU A 237 18.83 9.74 -5.59
C GLU A 237 17.59 9.07 -6.18
N LEU A 238 16.52 9.84 -6.47
CA LEU A 238 15.31 9.34 -7.10
C LEU A 238 15.57 8.74 -8.49
N ILE A 239 16.34 9.43 -9.32
CA ILE A 239 16.72 8.95 -10.67
C ILE A 239 17.47 7.62 -10.56
N LYS A 240 18.44 7.52 -9.64
CA LYS A 240 19.21 6.29 -9.42
C LYS A 240 18.36 5.16 -8.87
N SER A 241 17.54 5.43 -7.85
CA SER A 241 16.71 4.42 -7.20
C SER A 241 15.67 3.79 -8.14
N LYS A 242 15.22 4.54 -9.14
CA LYS A 242 14.25 4.09 -10.15
C LYS A 242 14.90 3.61 -11.45
N GLY A 243 16.22 3.65 -11.57
CA GLY A 243 16.93 3.27 -12.81
C GLY A 243 16.47 4.10 -14.02
N LEU A 244 16.12 5.40 -13.80
CA LEU A 244 15.52 6.22 -14.86
C LEU A 244 16.47 6.47 -16.02
N ASN A 245 17.78 6.57 -15.78
CA ASN A 245 18.76 6.78 -16.83
C ASN A 245 18.76 5.62 -17.84
N GLU A 246 18.81 4.39 -17.34
CA GLU A 246 18.77 3.18 -18.14
C GLU A 246 17.43 3.02 -18.85
N ALA A 247 16.34 3.30 -18.13
CA ALA A 247 14.99 3.26 -18.67
C ALA A 247 14.84 4.25 -19.85
N ILE A 248 15.25 5.50 -19.69
CA ILE A 248 15.19 6.53 -20.74
C ILE A 248 16.12 6.19 -21.92
N GLN A 249 17.32 5.68 -21.65
CA GLN A 249 18.25 5.27 -22.71
C GLN A 249 17.68 4.12 -23.55
N SER A 250 16.91 3.22 -22.96
CA SER A 250 16.26 2.10 -23.65
C SER A 250 15.05 2.51 -24.51
N LEU A 251 14.56 3.76 -24.41
CA LEU A 251 13.44 4.26 -25.20
C LEU A 251 13.87 4.55 -26.65
N SER A 252 12.98 4.24 -27.60
CA SER A 252 13.11 4.68 -28.98
C SER A 252 13.05 6.22 -29.06
N LYS A 253 13.51 6.80 -30.20
CA LYS A 253 13.39 8.25 -30.43
C LYS A 253 11.93 8.70 -30.33
N GLY A 254 10.99 7.94 -30.93
CA GLY A 254 9.55 8.27 -30.89
C GLY A 254 8.98 8.21 -29.47
N ASP A 255 9.39 7.21 -28.66
CA ASP A 255 8.95 7.12 -27.26
C ASP A 255 9.47 8.27 -26.40
N ARG A 256 10.70 8.76 -26.66
CA ARG A 256 11.24 9.94 -25.95
C ARG A 256 10.48 11.21 -26.29
N GLU A 257 10.16 11.41 -27.57
CA GLU A 257 9.33 12.56 -28.00
C GLU A 257 7.94 12.48 -27.38
N LEU A 258 7.34 11.27 -27.35
CA LEU A 258 6.05 11.05 -26.72
C LEU A 258 6.11 11.26 -25.18
N LEU A 259 7.18 10.81 -24.51
CA LEU A 259 7.39 11.06 -23.08
C LEU A 259 7.49 12.56 -22.78
N THR A 260 8.22 13.32 -23.62
CA THR A 260 8.30 14.77 -23.47
C THR A 260 6.92 15.42 -23.55
N ARG A 261 6.12 15.02 -24.52
CA ARG A 261 4.73 15.51 -24.65
C ARG A 261 3.85 15.10 -23.47
N ALA A 262 4.05 13.89 -22.92
CA ALA A 262 3.28 13.38 -21.78
C ALA A 262 3.54 14.14 -20.48
N VAL A 263 4.66 14.84 -20.35
CA VAL A 263 4.93 15.73 -19.20
C VAL A 263 3.98 16.93 -19.20
N GLU A 264 3.62 17.44 -20.37
CA GLU A 264 2.71 18.57 -20.53
C GLU A 264 1.25 18.12 -20.62
N ASP A 265 1.00 17.03 -21.35
CA ASP A 265 -0.32 16.44 -21.57
C ASP A 265 -0.29 14.91 -21.37
N PRO A 266 -0.60 14.41 -20.17
CA PRO A 266 -0.61 12.97 -19.88
C PRO A 266 -1.58 12.16 -20.75
N ASP A 267 -2.61 12.79 -21.35
CA ASP A 267 -3.62 12.09 -22.13
C ASP A 267 -3.04 11.52 -23.43
N VAL A 268 -1.89 12.00 -23.89
CA VAL A 268 -1.17 11.41 -25.04
C VAL A 268 -0.77 9.95 -24.79
N LEU A 269 -0.59 9.54 -23.53
CA LEU A 269 -0.32 8.14 -23.16
C LEU A 269 -1.52 7.22 -23.35
N MET A 270 -2.73 7.76 -23.47
CA MET A 270 -3.97 7.01 -23.71
C MET A 270 -4.23 6.78 -25.20
N THR A 271 -3.44 7.36 -26.08
CA THR A 271 -3.53 7.14 -27.53
C THR A 271 -3.00 5.76 -27.91
N ARG A 272 -3.39 5.27 -29.10
CA ARG A 272 -2.88 3.98 -29.63
C ARG A 272 -1.34 3.91 -29.63
N GLU A 273 -0.68 5.02 -29.94
CA GLU A 273 0.79 5.13 -29.96
C GLU A 273 1.37 5.24 -28.56
N GLY A 274 0.65 5.83 -27.60
CA GLY A 274 1.07 6.05 -26.23
C GLY A 274 0.96 4.84 -25.32
N ILE A 275 0.02 3.91 -25.58
CA ILE A 275 -0.25 2.75 -24.74
C ILE A 275 1.01 1.91 -24.45
N PRO A 276 1.90 1.60 -25.41
CA PRO A 276 3.12 0.84 -25.10
C PRO A 276 4.03 1.55 -24.11
N LEU A 277 4.24 2.86 -24.28
CA LEU A 277 5.02 3.67 -23.34
C LEU A 277 4.33 3.76 -21.97
N MET A 278 3.02 3.98 -21.94
CA MET A 278 2.25 3.96 -20.69
C MET A 278 2.46 2.65 -19.91
N ASN A 279 2.35 1.50 -20.57
CA ASN A 279 2.57 0.22 -19.92
C ASN A 279 3.98 0.10 -19.34
N LYS A 280 5.01 0.53 -20.07
CA LYS A 280 6.39 0.55 -19.60
C LYS A 280 6.57 1.46 -18.37
N LEU A 281 5.95 2.64 -18.36
CA LEU A 281 5.99 3.55 -17.21
C LEU A 281 5.25 2.99 -15.97
N ILE A 282 4.17 2.24 -16.20
CA ILE A 282 3.45 1.51 -15.13
C ILE A 282 4.33 0.39 -14.56
N GLU A 283 5.01 -0.38 -15.41
CA GLU A 283 5.94 -1.44 -14.99
C GLU A 283 7.10 -0.93 -14.14
N LEU A 284 7.56 0.29 -14.43
CA LEU A 284 8.61 0.98 -13.67
C LEU A 284 8.06 1.69 -12.41
N ASN A 285 6.77 1.58 -12.11
CA ASN A 285 6.09 2.30 -11.04
C ASN A 285 6.30 3.83 -11.08
N LEU A 286 6.42 4.40 -12.28
CA LEU A 286 6.58 5.84 -12.49
C LEU A 286 5.23 6.55 -12.61
N ILE A 287 4.22 5.85 -13.10
CA ILE A 287 2.85 6.36 -13.19
C ILE A 287 1.86 5.32 -12.66
N VAL A 288 0.74 5.81 -12.19
CA VAL A 288 -0.40 4.99 -11.78
C VAL A 288 -1.55 5.28 -12.74
N ASN A 289 -2.03 4.25 -13.42
CA ASN A 289 -3.22 4.38 -14.24
C ASN A 289 -4.45 4.50 -13.33
N SER A 290 -5.01 5.69 -13.24
CA SER A 290 -6.23 5.99 -12.48
C SER A 290 -7.30 6.47 -13.43
N ILE A 291 -8.39 5.71 -13.56
CA ILE A 291 -9.59 6.14 -14.28
C ILE A 291 -10.43 6.95 -13.29
N TYR A 292 -10.13 8.24 -13.14
CA TYR A 292 -11.04 9.17 -12.52
C TYR A 292 -11.42 10.23 -13.55
N PRO A 293 -12.72 10.53 -13.67
CA PRO A 293 -13.11 11.76 -14.35
C PRO A 293 -12.48 12.93 -13.59
N ARG A 294 -11.86 13.83 -14.32
CA ARG A 294 -11.35 15.11 -13.81
C ARG A 294 -12.49 15.98 -13.30
#